data_a957b8977b7fe435ae15a8bb372e6d52
#
_entry.id   a957b8977b7fe435ae15a8bb372e6d52
#
_cell.length_a   1.000
_cell.length_b   1.000
_cell.length_c   1.000
_cell.angle_alpha   90.00
_cell.angle_beta   90.00
_cell.angle_gamma   90.00
#
_symmetry.space_group_name_H-M   'P 1'
#
loop_
_entity.id
_entity.type
_entity.pdbx_description
1 polymer ?
#
loop_
_entity_poly.entity_id
_entity_poly.type
_entity_poly.pdbx_seq_one_letter_code
_entity_poly.pdbx_strand_id
1 'polypeptide(L)'
;EQAISMAARNGRISFFGGLPKNDPFIKCDSNLVHYRQLHIHGANGSSPEHNRKALEYISTGQVPVKDLITAHVDLSDVMHAFDLVARGEAIKVTVEP
;
A
#
# COMPACT_ATOMS: atom_id res chain seq x y z
N GLU A 1 -10.99 -7.68 -2.31
CA GLU A 1 -11.80 -8.70 -3.01
C GLU A 1 -11.40 -8.83 -4.47
N GLN A 2 -11.29 -7.73 -5.22
CA GLN A 2 -10.90 -7.73 -6.65
C GLN A 2 -9.59 -8.48 -6.91
N ALA A 3 -8.59 -8.34 -6.06
CA ALA A 3 -7.30 -9.02 -6.20
C ALA A 3 -7.44 -10.54 -6.29
N ILE A 4 -8.40 -11.13 -5.55
CA ILE A 4 -8.65 -12.58 -5.57
C ILE A 4 -9.20 -13.01 -6.93
N SER A 5 -10.13 -12.24 -7.51
CA SER A 5 -10.72 -12.54 -8.82
C SER A 5 -9.74 -12.32 -9.98
N MET A 6 -8.82 -11.37 -9.85
CA MET A 6 -7.83 -11.01 -10.87
C MET A 6 -6.58 -11.89 -10.86
N ALA A 7 -6.29 -12.55 -9.74
CA ALA A 7 -5.05 -13.32 -9.59
C ALA A 7 -4.97 -14.50 -10.56
N ALA A 8 -3.84 -14.65 -11.21
CA ALA A 8 -3.53 -15.80 -12.05
C ALA A 8 -3.30 -17.08 -11.21
N ARG A 9 -3.18 -18.24 -11.85
CA ARG A 9 -2.80 -19.49 -11.16
C ARG A 9 -1.46 -19.33 -10.46
N ASN A 10 -1.37 -19.86 -9.23
CA ASN A 10 -0.22 -19.70 -8.33
C ASN A 10 0.07 -18.23 -7.97
N GLY A 11 -0.92 -17.34 -8.19
CA GLY A 11 -0.80 -15.92 -7.87
C GLY A 11 -0.59 -15.66 -6.39
N ARG A 12 0.12 -14.59 -6.08
CA ARG A 12 0.40 -14.15 -4.71
C ARG A 12 -0.33 -12.85 -4.43
N ILE A 13 -1.04 -12.81 -3.33
CA ILE A 13 -1.79 -11.65 -2.85
C ILE A 13 -1.23 -11.28 -1.48
N SER A 14 -0.84 -10.04 -1.30
CA SER A 14 -0.41 -9.52 0.00
C SER A 14 -1.47 -8.59 0.57
N PHE A 15 -1.92 -8.87 1.79
CA PHE A 15 -2.73 -7.95 2.58
C PHE A 15 -1.78 -6.97 3.27
N PHE A 16 -1.52 -5.88 2.60
CA PHE A 16 -0.57 -4.87 3.02
C PHE A 16 -1.15 -3.88 4.03
N GLY A 17 -2.43 -3.53 3.90
CA GLY A 17 -3.13 -2.61 4.80
C GLY A 17 -4.23 -3.32 5.59
N GLY A 18 -4.50 -2.81 6.80
CA GLY A 18 -5.64 -3.26 7.61
C GLY A 18 -6.93 -2.58 7.19
N LEU A 19 -8.06 -3.25 7.45
CA LEU A 19 -9.40 -2.68 7.33
C LEU A 19 -9.79 -1.97 8.65
N PRO A 20 -10.84 -1.14 8.62
CA PRO A 20 -11.39 -0.54 9.84
C PRO A 20 -11.77 -1.59 10.87
N LYS A 21 -11.52 -1.32 12.16
CA LYS A 21 -11.79 -2.26 13.26
C LYS A 21 -13.26 -2.68 13.35
N ASN A 22 -14.18 -1.81 12.94
CA ASN A 22 -15.62 -2.07 12.94
C ASN A 22 -16.12 -2.80 11.70
N ASP A 23 -15.27 -2.95 10.66
CA ASP A 23 -15.58 -3.70 9.44
C ASP A 23 -14.31 -4.41 8.91
N PRO A 24 -13.82 -5.46 9.63
CA PRO A 24 -12.56 -6.13 9.31
C PRO A 24 -12.74 -7.29 8.31
N PHE A 25 -13.94 -7.52 7.79
CA PHE A 25 -14.25 -8.71 7.00
C PHE A 25 -14.21 -8.41 5.50
N ILE A 26 -13.79 -9.41 4.73
CA ILE A 26 -13.87 -9.43 3.28
C ILE A 26 -14.63 -10.66 2.81
N LYS A 27 -15.30 -10.57 1.66
CA LYS A 27 -15.84 -11.72 0.96
C LYS A 27 -14.74 -12.38 0.14
N CYS A 28 -14.48 -13.64 0.42
CA CYS A 28 -13.46 -14.42 -0.26
C CYS A 28 -14.11 -15.63 -0.95
N ASP A 29 -13.98 -15.69 -2.28
CA ASP A 29 -14.35 -16.90 -3.02
C ASP A 29 -13.28 -17.98 -2.79
N SER A 30 -13.60 -18.93 -1.90
CA SER A 30 -12.68 -20.00 -1.55
C SER A 30 -12.38 -20.96 -2.73
N ASN A 31 -13.30 -21.09 -3.68
CA ASN A 31 -13.08 -21.91 -4.87
C ASN A 31 -12.02 -21.28 -5.79
N LEU A 32 -12.01 -19.95 -5.96
CA LEU A 32 -10.94 -19.29 -6.68
C LEU A 32 -9.59 -19.52 -6.01
N VAL A 33 -9.53 -19.40 -4.69
CA VAL A 33 -8.28 -19.65 -3.93
C VAL A 33 -7.83 -21.10 -4.14
N HIS A 34 -8.72 -22.07 -4.00
CA HIS A 34 -8.42 -23.49 -4.13
C HIS A 34 -8.00 -23.87 -5.55
N TYR A 35 -8.86 -23.61 -6.54
CA TYR A 35 -8.64 -24.11 -7.92
C TYR A 35 -7.55 -23.34 -8.68
N ARG A 36 -7.23 -22.12 -8.25
CA ARG A 36 -6.11 -21.36 -8.81
C ARG A 36 -4.83 -21.48 -7.99
N GLN A 37 -4.86 -22.21 -6.87
CA GLN A 37 -3.71 -22.39 -5.95
C GLN A 37 -3.13 -21.03 -5.52
N LEU A 38 -4.01 -20.10 -5.09
CA LEU A 38 -3.59 -18.77 -4.69
C LEU A 38 -2.89 -18.78 -3.34
N HIS A 39 -1.89 -17.92 -3.20
CA HIS A 39 -1.19 -17.67 -1.95
C HIS A 39 -1.63 -16.32 -1.38
N ILE A 40 -2.23 -16.33 -0.20
CA ILE A 40 -2.65 -15.12 0.50
C ILE A 40 -1.75 -14.93 1.72
N HIS A 41 -1.09 -13.78 1.80
CA HIS A 41 -0.14 -13.45 2.85
C HIS A 41 -0.52 -12.15 3.54
N GLY A 42 -0.42 -12.10 4.86
CA GLY A 42 -0.44 -10.86 5.62
C GLY A 42 0.94 -10.20 5.64
N ALA A 43 0.98 -8.88 5.62
CA ALA A 43 2.20 -8.10 5.79
C ALA A 43 1.94 -6.97 6.77
N ASN A 44 2.82 -6.80 7.76
CA ASN A 44 2.72 -5.71 8.72
C ASN A 44 4.11 -5.24 9.16
N GLY A 45 4.28 -3.91 9.14
CA GLY A 45 5.53 -3.29 9.52
C GLY A 45 6.69 -3.55 8.55
N SER A 46 7.87 -3.14 8.96
CA SER A 46 9.11 -3.36 8.22
C SER A 46 10.29 -3.48 9.17
N SER A 47 11.32 -4.24 8.76
CA SER A 47 12.58 -4.31 9.47
C SER A 47 13.55 -3.21 9.01
N PRO A 48 14.60 -2.89 9.80
CA PRO A 48 15.66 -1.98 9.33
C PRO A 48 16.30 -2.42 8.01
N GLU A 49 16.40 -3.71 7.76
CA GLU A 49 16.91 -4.26 6.50
C GLU A 49 15.98 -3.95 5.32
N HIS A 50 14.67 -4.10 5.51
CA HIS A 50 13.69 -3.72 4.48
C HIS A 50 13.79 -2.24 4.13
N ASN A 51 13.94 -1.37 5.14
CA ASN A 51 14.09 0.07 4.92
C ASN A 51 15.38 0.39 4.14
N ARG A 52 16.49 -0.26 4.48
CA ARG A 52 17.75 -0.06 3.77
C ARG A 52 17.63 -0.47 2.31
N LYS A 53 17.00 -1.62 2.04
CA LYS A 53 16.77 -2.10 0.67
C LYS A 53 15.83 -1.20 -0.11
N ALA A 54 14.79 -0.66 0.53
CA ALA A 54 13.91 0.32 -0.10
C ALA A 54 14.66 1.59 -0.52
N LEU A 55 15.52 2.11 0.37
CA LEU A 55 16.37 3.27 0.06
C LEU A 55 17.35 2.98 -1.08
N GLU A 56 17.91 1.78 -1.13
CA GLU A 56 18.77 1.35 -2.25
C GLU A 56 18.00 1.39 -3.58
N TYR A 57 16.79 0.84 -3.64
CA TYR A 57 15.97 0.86 -4.85
C TYR A 57 15.58 2.28 -5.28
N ILE A 58 15.33 3.17 -4.32
CA ILE A 58 15.03 4.57 -4.60
C ILE A 58 16.28 5.29 -5.14
N SER A 59 17.43 5.12 -4.46
CA SER A 59 18.66 5.81 -4.82
C SER A 59 19.23 5.37 -6.17
N THR A 60 19.01 4.12 -6.54
CA THR A 60 19.42 3.57 -7.84
C THR A 60 18.38 3.81 -8.96
N GLY A 61 17.26 4.46 -8.65
CA GLY A 61 16.21 4.77 -9.62
C GLY A 61 15.39 3.56 -10.07
N GLN A 62 15.52 2.41 -9.40
CA GLN A 62 14.72 1.21 -9.72
C GLN A 62 13.24 1.39 -9.38
N VAL A 63 12.95 2.25 -8.41
CA VAL A 63 11.57 2.61 -8.03
C VAL A 63 11.40 4.12 -8.15
N PRO A 64 10.56 4.62 -9.08
CA PRO A 64 10.38 6.05 -9.34
C PRO A 64 9.42 6.67 -8.32
N VAL A 65 9.84 6.77 -7.05
CA VAL A 65 8.97 7.27 -5.95
C VAL A 65 8.61 8.75 -6.08
N LYS A 66 9.39 9.55 -6.83
CA LYS A 66 9.12 10.99 -7.02
C LYS A 66 7.76 11.23 -7.66
N ASP A 67 7.35 10.37 -8.58
CA ASP A 67 6.07 10.48 -9.28
C ASP A 67 4.87 10.19 -8.36
N LEU A 68 5.10 9.59 -7.21
CA LEU A 68 4.08 9.31 -6.20
C LEU A 68 3.86 10.47 -5.22
N ILE A 69 4.82 11.41 -5.13
CA ILE A 69 4.68 12.60 -4.29
C ILE A 69 3.90 13.63 -5.09
N THR A 70 2.63 13.79 -4.75
CA THR A 70 1.69 14.62 -5.52
C THR A 70 1.38 15.97 -4.88
N ALA A 71 1.82 16.16 -3.63
CA ALA A 71 1.69 17.45 -2.94
C ALA A 71 2.81 17.66 -1.91
N HIS A 72 3.12 18.93 -1.68
CA HIS A 72 4.04 19.40 -0.66
C HIS A 72 3.32 20.46 0.17
N VAL A 73 3.44 20.39 1.49
CA VAL A 73 2.87 21.39 2.41
C VAL A 73 3.87 21.73 3.51
N ASP A 74 3.81 22.95 4.01
CA ASP A 74 4.55 23.35 5.20
C ASP A 74 4.00 22.70 6.46
N LEU A 75 4.82 22.52 7.48
CA LEU A 75 4.40 21.95 8.75
C LEU A 75 3.25 22.76 9.40
N SER A 76 3.23 24.07 9.20
CA SER A 76 2.16 24.95 9.67
C SER A 76 0.78 24.60 9.06
N ASP A 77 0.76 23.97 7.89
CA ASP A 77 -0.47 23.60 7.16
C ASP A 77 -0.71 22.08 7.11
N VAL A 78 -0.14 21.35 8.08
CA VAL A 78 -0.22 19.89 8.12
C VAL A 78 -1.67 19.33 8.10
N MET A 79 -2.63 20.07 8.63
CA MET A 79 -4.04 19.65 8.59
C MET A 79 -4.58 19.60 7.18
N HIS A 80 -4.15 20.52 6.31
CA HIS A 80 -4.48 20.46 4.89
C HIS A 80 -3.91 19.19 4.20
N ALA A 81 -2.72 18.73 4.60
CA ALA A 81 -2.17 17.48 4.11
C ALA A 81 -3.08 16.27 4.44
N PHE A 82 -3.58 16.20 5.67
CA PHE A 82 -4.55 15.15 6.05
C PHE A 82 -5.85 15.23 5.26
N ASP A 83 -6.36 16.43 5.01
CA ASP A 83 -7.57 16.61 4.21
C ASP A 83 -7.40 16.15 2.76
N LEU A 84 -6.26 16.47 2.13
CA LEU A 84 -5.93 16.01 0.77
C LEU A 84 -5.94 14.49 0.68
N VAL A 85 -5.29 13.81 1.63
CA VAL A 85 -5.23 12.34 1.66
C VAL A 85 -6.62 11.75 1.94
N ALA A 86 -7.36 12.31 2.91
CA ALA A 86 -8.69 11.81 3.27
C ALA A 86 -9.70 11.92 2.11
N ARG A 87 -9.57 12.93 1.26
CA ARG A 87 -10.40 13.11 0.05
C ARG A 87 -9.91 12.35 -1.17
N GLY A 88 -8.74 11.67 -1.06
CA GLY A 88 -8.13 10.96 -2.19
C GLY A 88 -7.59 11.89 -3.29
N GLU A 89 -7.34 13.16 -2.97
CA GLU A 89 -6.81 14.17 -3.90
C GLU A 89 -5.27 14.11 -4.01
N ALA A 90 -4.62 13.40 -3.11
CA ALA A 90 -3.18 13.17 -3.14
C ALA A 90 -2.83 11.69 -2.90
N ILE A 91 -1.81 11.20 -3.60
CA ILE A 91 -1.26 9.86 -3.40
C ILE A 91 -0.30 9.87 -2.20
N LYS A 92 0.60 10.82 -2.18
CA LYS A 92 1.58 11.05 -1.13
C LYS A 92 1.78 12.55 -0.92
N VAL A 93 1.68 12.99 0.31
CA VAL A 93 1.99 14.36 0.70
C VAL A 93 3.27 14.36 1.52
N THR A 94 4.22 15.22 1.18
CA THR A 94 5.38 15.51 2.04
C THR A 94 5.11 16.77 2.85
N VAL A 95 5.49 16.74 4.11
CA VAL A 95 5.41 17.88 5.02
C VAL A 95 6.83 18.37 5.27
N GLU A 96 7.08 19.63 5.01
CA GLU A 96 8.38 20.28 5.19
C GLU A 96 8.36 21.10 6.49
N PRO A 97 9.43 21.01 7.32
CA PRO A 97 9.52 21.77 8.56
C PRO A 97 9.70 23.26 8.33
#